data_8d6d99cdd61a4f9686ccb06f9fed1423
#
_entry.id   8d6d99cdd61a4f9686ccb06f9fed1423
#
_cell.length_a   1.000
_cell.length_b   1.000
_cell.length_c   1.000
_cell.angle_alpha   90.00
_cell.angle_beta   90.00
_cell.angle_gamma   90.00
#
_symmetry.space_group_name_H-M   'P 1'
#
loop_
_entity.id
_entity.type
_entity.pdbx_description
1 polymer ?
#
loop_
_entity_poly.entity_id
_entity_poly.type
_entity_poly.pdbx_seq_one_letter_code
_entity_poly.pdbx_strand_id
1 'polypeptide(L)'
;AVSVTHNGKKLTPDTDYTVTYTNNIEVTDYARARITGQGNYKGTLTQYFTIRKQDISNCSIILSADSFPYDGSDKRPEVTVKSGNNTLTASSDYTVSYSNNRAVGTATVTISGRNNYTGSASKSFRIVPADIANFTASLSASTFGYDGSKKKPSATVRSGNKTLTSGTDFTVSYSNNVNVGTASAVITGKGNYSGSITKEFIITPADFSKLTASLATGT
;
A
#
# COMPACT_ATOMS: atom_id res chain seq x y z
N ALA A 1 20.44 35.47 13.31
CA ALA A 1 21.28 36.53 12.80
C ALA A 1 22.16 37.07 13.94
N VAL A 2 23.44 37.43 13.65
CA VAL A 2 24.34 38.05 14.62
C VAL A 2 24.02 39.55 14.69
N SER A 3 23.94 40.11 15.91
CA SER A 3 23.83 41.51 16.15
C SER A 3 24.97 41.96 17.09
N VAL A 4 25.73 42.96 16.70
CA VAL A 4 26.84 43.51 17.47
C VAL A 4 26.51 44.95 17.87
N THR A 5 26.79 45.31 19.12
CA THR A 5 26.56 46.64 19.65
C THR A 5 27.82 47.19 20.33
N HIS A 6 28.07 48.49 20.23
CA HIS A 6 29.10 49.19 20.96
C HIS A 6 28.46 50.45 21.63
N ASN A 7 28.55 50.53 22.96
CA ASN A 7 27.95 51.59 23.77
C ASN A 7 26.46 51.84 23.45
N GLY A 8 25.69 50.72 23.30
CA GLY A 8 24.26 50.79 22.98
C GLY A 8 23.93 51.06 21.51
N LYS A 9 24.89 51.39 20.65
CA LYS A 9 24.70 51.61 19.21
C LYS A 9 24.94 50.31 18.45
N LYS A 10 23.99 49.94 17.59
CA LYS A 10 24.12 48.75 16.71
C LYS A 10 25.15 49.02 15.61
N LEU A 11 26.07 48.08 15.42
CA LEU A 11 27.07 48.12 14.36
C LEU A 11 26.50 47.57 13.05
N THR A 12 27.05 48.03 11.93
CA THR A 12 26.62 47.66 10.57
C THR A 12 27.44 46.50 10.06
N PRO A 13 26.78 45.36 9.68
CA PRO A 13 27.46 44.24 9.01
C PRO A 13 28.15 44.70 7.74
N ASP A 14 29.26 44.07 7.38
CA ASP A 14 30.10 44.30 6.20
C ASP A 14 30.78 45.70 6.17
N THR A 15 30.47 46.61 7.12
CA THR A 15 31.12 47.90 7.32
C THR A 15 31.97 47.87 8.58
N ASP A 16 31.37 47.54 9.71
CA ASP A 16 32.03 47.52 11.02
C ASP A 16 32.55 46.16 11.43
N TYR A 17 31.96 45.08 10.89
CA TYR A 17 32.36 43.69 11.16
C TYR A 17 31.90 42.72 10.06
N THR A 18 32.58 41.61 9.95
CA THR A 18 32.17 40.45 9.15
C THR A 18 31.86 39.24 10.03
N VAL A 19 31.04 38.29 9.54
CA VAL A 19 30.69 37.06 10.26
C VAL A 19 31.01 35.87 9.38
N THR A 20 31.73 34.88 9.93
CA THR A 20 31.95 33.60 9.32
C THR A 20 31.38 32.48 10.21
N TYR A 21 30.79 31.47 9.60
CA TYR A 21 30.19 30.35 10.31
C TYR A 21 30.99 29.08 10.06
N THR A 22 31.13 28.22 11.09
CA THR A 22 31.71 26.90 10.99
C THR A 22 30.88 25.90 11.77
N ASN A 23 30.82 24.65 11.29
CA ASN A 23 30.01 23.57 11.86
C ASN A 23 28.52 23.95 11.97
N ASN A 24 28.00 24.69 10.99
CA ASN A 24 26.67 25.32 11.05
C ASN A 24 25.63 24.65 10.13
N ILE A 25 25.85 23.38 9.75
CA ILE A 25 24.94 22.60 8.88
C ILE A 25 24.39 21.40 9.63
N GLU A 26 25.28 20.59 10.23
CA GLU A 26 24.91 19.38 10.94
C GLU A 26 24.50 19.63 12.38
N VAL A 27 23.73 18.75 12.97
CA VAL A 27 23.38 18.77 14.39
C VAL A 27 24.62 18.77 15.25
N THR A 28 24.76 19.80 16.09
CA THR A 28 25.92 19.96 16.97
C THR A 28 25.63 21.00 18.05
N ASP A 29 26.27 20.86 19.22
CA ASP A 29 26.28 21.89 20.27
C ASP A 29 27.41 22.90 20.08
N TYR A 30 28.25 22.74 19.06
CA TYR A 30 29.47 23.49 18.85
C TYR A 30 29.50 24.25 17.52
N ALA A 31 28.35 24.57 16.96
CA ALA A 31 28.26 25.48 15.82
C ALA A 31 28.81 26.85 16.25
N ARG A 32 29.56 27.52 15.37
CA ARG A 32 30.32 28.70 15.72
C ARG A 32 30.11 29.83 14.72
N ALA A 33 29.85 31.02 15.24
CA ALA A 33 29.94 32.29 14.52
C ALA A 33 31.19 33.04 14.99
N ARG A 34 32.11 33.29 14.06
CA ARG A 34 33.28 34.14 14.28
C ARG A 34 32.99 35.54 13.69
N ILE A 35 33.03 36.53 14.55
CA ILE A 35 32.79 37.93 14.21
C ILE A 35 34.13 38.62 14.19
N THR A 36 34.48 39.24 13.07
CA THR A 36 35.77 39.94 12.90
C THR A 36 35.50 41.42 12.67
N GLY A 37 36.05 42.30 13.51
CA GLY A 37 35.95 43.73 13.36
C GLY A 37 36.68 44.22 12.11
N GLN A 38 36.13 45.25 11.47
CA GLN A 38 36.73 45.93 10.33
C GLN A 38 36.44 47.46 10.40
N GLY A 39 37.04 48.22 9.52
CA GLY A 39 36.92 49.70 9.54
C GLY A 39 37.49 50.29 10.83
N ASN A 40 36.63 50.88 11.65
CA ASN A 40 36.99 51.48 12.95
C ASN A 40 37.14 50.42 14.07
N TYR A 41 36.90 49.16 13.80
CA TYR A 41 36.93 48.07 14.78
C TYR A 41 38.00 47.03 14.40
N LYS A 42 38.61 46.41 15.39
CA LYS A 42 39.63 45.34 15.23
C LYS A 42 39.38 44.21 16.21
N GLY A 43 39.98 43.04 15.93
CA GLY A 43 39.88 41.86 16.80
C GLY A 43 38.74 40.93 16.38
N THR A 44 38.54 39.89 17.16
CA THR A 44 37.56 38.86 16.88
C THR A 44 36.77 38.46 18.11
N LEU A 45 35.48 38.19 17.93
CA LEU A 45 34.62 37.54 18.90
C LEU A 45 34.18 36.21 18.36
N THR A 46 33.98 35.21 19.25
CA THR A 46 33.43 33.89 18.89
C THR A 46 32.21 33.64 19.75
N GLN A 47 31.13 33.22 19.08
CA GLN A 47 29.89 32.82 19.71
C GLN A 47 29.57 31.41 19.27
N TYR A 48 29.15 30.56 20.22
CA TYR A 48 28.69 29.18 19.96
C TYR A 48 27.18 29.14 19.99
N PHE A 49 26.60 28.24 19.18
CA PHE A 49 25.17 27.95 19.16
C PHE A 49 24.91 26.47 18.86
N THR A 50 23.76 26.01 19.24
CA THR A 50 23.33 24.64 19.02
C THR A 50 22.47 24.52 17.78
N ILE A 51 22.73 23.49 16.96
CA ILE A 51 21.84 23.05 15.91
C ILE A 51 21.16 21.76 16.41
N ARG A 52 19.84 21.80 16.54
CA ARG A 52 19.04 20.67 17.07
C ARG A 52 18.46 19.84 15.94
N LYS A 53 18.20 18.56 16.23
CA LYS A 53 17.46 17.67 15.32
C LYS A 53 16.07 18.24 15.07
N GLN A 54 15.62 18.12 13.82
CA GLN A 54 14.25 18.42 13.44
C GLN A 54 13.36 17.20 13.67
N ASP A 55 12.16 17.39 14.22
CA ASP A 55 11.18 16.31 14.32
C ASP A 55 10.59 16.01 12.94
N ILE A 56 10.75 14.76 12.50
CA ILE A 56 10.30 14.30 11.19
C ILE A 56 8.75 14.26 11.08
N SER A 57 8.04 14.30 12.20
CA SER A 57 6.58 14.42 12.22
C SER A 57 6.05 15.71 11.60
N ASN A 58 6.91 16.74 11.53
CA ASN A 58 6.62 18.02 10.87
C ASN A 58 6.89 17.98 9.35
N CYS A 59 7.35 16.85 8.81
CA CYS A 59 7.61 16.66 7.39
C CYS A 59 6.38 16.11 6.66
N SER A 60 6.26 16.40 5.37
CA SER A 60 5.21 15.80 4.53
C SER A 60 5.66 14.44 3.99
N ILE A 61 4.76 13.45 4.04
CA ILE A 61 4.97 12.12 3.46
C ILE A 61 4.09 11.99 2.22
N ILE A 62 4.70 11.69 1.08
CA ILE A 62 4.04 11.46 -0.20
C ILE A 62 4.31 10.01 -0.60
N LEU A 63 3.27 9.26 -0.92
CA LEU A 63 3.36 7.91 -1.45
C LEU A 63 3.13 7.93 -2.96
N SER A 64 3.76 7.00 -3.70
CA SER A 64 3.56 6.85 -5.15
C SER A 64 2.11 6.50 -5.52
N ALA A 65 1.37 5.84 -4.62
CA ALA A 65 -0.07 5.62 -4.71
C ALA A 65 -0.67 5.37 -3.31
N ASP A 66 -1.96 5.68 -3.15
CA ASP A 66 -2.69 5.49 -1.90
C ASP A 66 -3.52 4.19 -1.90
N SER A 67 -3.53 3.44 -3.02
CA SER A 67 -4.28 2.18 -3.16
C SER A 67 -3.59 1.23 -4.14
N PHE A 68 -3.60 -0.07 -3.81
CA PHE A 68 -3.01 -1.15 -4.61
C PHE A 68 -3.96 -2.35 -4.65
N PRO A 69 -4.16 -3.01 -5.81
CA PRO A 69 -4.88 -4.26 -5.87
C PRO A 69 -4.08 -5.38 -5.18
N TYR A 70 -4.81 -6.30 -4.55
CA TYR A 70 -4.21 -7.50 -3.97
C TYR A 70 -3.69 -8.44 -5.06
N ASP A 71 -2.46 -8.90 -4.92
CA ASP A 71 -1.83 -9.91 -5.78
C ASP A 71 -1.08 -11.00 -4.99
N GLY A 72 -1.15 -10.91 -3.64
CA GLY A 72 -0.45 -11.82 -2.74
C GLY A 72 1.00 -11.42 -2.44
N SER A 73 1.50 -10.31 -2.99
CA SER A 73 2.82 -9.75 -2.69
C SER A 73 2.73 -8.61 -1.67
N ASP A 74 3.87 -8.32 -1.01
CA ASP A 74 3.98 -7.13 -0.16
C ASP A 74 3.90 -5.86 -1.01
N LYS A 75 3.04 -4.92 -0.61
CA LYS A 75 2.93 -3.61 -1.24
C LYS A 75 3.87 -2.63 -0.54
N ARG A 76 4.76 -2.04 -1.33
CA ARG A 76 5.78 -1.10 -0.85
C ARG A 76 5.81 0.13 -1.75
N PRO A 77 4.83 1.07 -1.58
CA PRO A 77 4.85 2.31 -2.34
C PRO A 77 6.16 3.05 -2.12
N GLU A 78 6.65 3.73 -3.16
CA GLU A 78 7.75 4.67 -3.00
C GLU A 78 7.34 5.80 -2.07
N VAL A 79 8.27 6.22 -1.21
CA VAL A 79 8.06 7.24 -0.19
C VAL A 79 8.94 8.43 -0.49
N THR A 80 8.33 9.58 -0.67
CA THR A 80 9.03 10.87 -0.70
C THR A 80 8.72 11.63 0.57
N VAL A 81 9.75 12.08 1.29
CA VAL A 81 9.61 12.92 2.50
C VAL A 81 10.15 14.31 2.22
N LYS A 82 9.40 15.33 2.59
CA LYS A 82 9.81 16.72 2.40
C LYS A 82 9.74 17.52 3.70
N SER A 83 10.82 18.24 4.00
CA SER A 83 10.89 19.27 5.03
C SER A 83 10.80 20.64 4.35
N GLY A 84 9.60 21.23 4.35
CA GLY A 84 9.31 22.40 3.52
C GLY A 84 9.51 22.07 2.03
N ASN A 85 10.40 22.83 1.37
CA ASN A 85 10.74 22.61 -0.05
C ASN A 85 11.86 21.58 -0.26
N ASN A 86 12.55 21.13 0.80
CA ASN A 86 13.68 20.20 0.69
C ASN A 86 13.20 18.75 0.72
N THR A 87 13.59 17.95 -0.27
CA THR A 87 13.37 16.52 -0.27
C THR A 87 14.47 15.85 0.55
N LEU A 88 14.06 15.02 1.51
CA LEU A 88 14.97 14.26 2.37
C LEU A 88 15.46 13.01 1.67
N THR A 89 16.67 12.57 2.03
CA THR A 89 17.33 11.38 1.46
C THR A 89 17.05 10.15 2.32
N ALA A 90 16.43 9.14 1.71
CA ALA A 90 16.23 7.84 2.36
C ALA A 90 17.58 7.21 2.77
N SER A 91 17.59 6.47 3.87
CA SER A 91 18.76 5.86 4.51
C SER A 91 19.72 6.84 5.19
N SER A 92 19.81 8.09 4.73
CA SER A 92 20.55 9.17 5.39
C SER A 92 19.67 9.87 6.42
N ASP A 93 18.59 10.52 5.97
CA ASP A 93 17.77 11.38 6.82
C ASP A 93 16.64 10.63 7.53
N TYR A 94 16.22 9.48 6.97
CA TYR A 94 15.18 8.63 7.53
C TYR A 94 15.27 7.17 7.07
N THR A 95 14.60 6.28 7.79
CA THR A 95 14.32 4.91 7.38
C THR A 95 12.83 4.73 7.14
N VAL A 96 12.47 3.71 6.32
CA VAL A 96 11.09 3.36 5.99
C VAL A 96 10.81 1.93 6.42
N SER A 97 9.66 1.72 7.05
CA SER A 97 9.12 0.41 7.36
C SER A 97 7.66 0.32 6.93
N TYR A 98 7.18 -0.91 6.70
CA TYR A 98 5.82 -1.19 6.27
C TYR A 98 5.18 -2.21 7.21
N SER A 99 3.88 -2.06 7.47
CA SER A 99 3.10 -3.00 8.24
C SER A 99 1.74 -3.25 7.60
N ASN A 100 1.20 -4.46 7.79
CA ASN A 100 -0.08 -4.90 7.22
C ASN A 100 -0.16 -4.75 5.67
N ASN A 101 0.98 -4.81 5.00
CA ASN A 101 1.13 -4.40 3.60
C ASN A 101 1.00 -5.55 2.59
N ARG A 102 0.32 -6.66 2.96
CA ARG A 102 0.14 -7.83 2.10
C ARG A 102 -1.31 -8.21 1.87
N ALA A 103 -2.13 -8.26 2.93
CA ALA A 103 -3.55 -8.62 2.83
C ALA A 103 -4.42 -7.39 2.54
N VAL A 104 -5.62 -7.64 2.01
CA VAL A 104 -6.64 -6.60 1.83
C VAL A 104 -6.92 -5.89 3.15
N GLY A 105 -6.95 -4.56 3.12
CA GLY A 105 -7.14 -3.72 4.29
C GLY A 105 -6.34 -2.44 4.24
N THR A 106 -6.13 -1.86 5.42
CA THR A 106 -5.30 -0.66 5.59
C THR A 106 -3.89 -1.07 5.98
N ALA A 107 -2.94 -0.69 5.15
CA ALA A 107 -1.51 -0.83 5.39
C ALA A 107 -0.92 0.50 5.88
N THR A 108 0.21 0.44 6.55
CA THR A 108 0.88 1.62 7.10
C THR A 108 2.35 1.66 6.67
N VAL A 109 2.78 2.83 6.23
CA VAL A 109 4.19 3.23 6.09
C VAL A 109 4.57 4.01 7.32
N THR A 110 5.67 3.66 7.96
CA THR A 110 6.27 4.42 9.05
C THR A 110 7.66 4.87 8.64
N ILE A 111 7.92 6.16 8.77
CA ILE A 111 9.24 6.77 8.62
C ILE A 111 9.82 7.08 9.99
N SER A 112 11.11 6.86 10.18
CA SER A 112 11.84 7.18 11.42
C SER A 112 13.04 8.02 11.10
N GLY A 113 13.16 9.20 11.75
CA GLY A 113 14.22 10.17 11.53
C GLY A 113 15.59 9.63 11.92
N ARG A 114 16.62 10.07 11.18
CA ARG A 114 18.04 9.76 11.42
C ARG A 114 18.88 11.03 11.26
N ASN A 115 20.10 10.99 11.79
CA ASN A 115 21.07 12.08 11.71
C ASN A 115 20.49 13.43 12.17
N ASN A 116 20.19 14.33 11.27
CA ASN A 116 19.63 15.66 11.57
C ASN A 116 18.12 15.62 11.89
N TYR A 117 17.49 14.44 11.81
CA TYR A 117 16.08 14.25 12.09
C TYR A 117 15.87 13.29 13.26
N THR A 118 14.78 13.47 13.99
CA THR A 118 14.34 12.62 15.12
C THR A 118 12.85 12.29 15.00
N GLY A 119 12.36 11.43 15.89
CA GLY A 119 10.95 11.05 15.93
C GLY A 119 10.54 10.13 14.79
N SER A 120 9.24 9.96 14.63
CA SER A 120 8.64 9.13 13.57
C SER A 120 7.31 9.72 13.11
N ALA A 121 6.94 9.39 11.87
CA ALA A 121 5.63 9.71 11.32
C ALA A 121 5.12 8.55 10.46
N SER A 122 3.81 8.43 10.32
CA SER A 122 3.20 7.34 9.57
C SER A 122 2.17 7.87 8.57
N LYS A 123 2.02 7.13 7.46
CA LYS A 123 0.97 7.35 6.47
C LYS A 123 0.35 6.02 6.07
N SER A 124 -0.98 5.99 5.94
CA SER A 124 -1.70 4.79 5.55
C SER A 124 -1.95 4.76 4.04
N PHE A 125 -2.05 3.54 3.49
CA PHE A 125 -2.52 3.25 2.14
C PHE A 125 -3.43 2.03 2.17
N ARG A 126 -4.19 1.78 1.11
CA ARG A 126 -5.14 0.67 1.04
C ARG A 126 -4.65 -0.45 0.14
N ILE A 127 -4.92 -1.68 0.54
CA ILE A 127 -4.90 -2.84 -0.35
C ILE A 127 -6.35 -3.24 -0.59
N VAL A 128 -6.79 -3.16 -1.84
CA VAL A 128 -8.16 -3.47 -2.24
C VAL A 128 -8.27 -4.89 -2.79
N PRO A 129 -9.43 -5.56 -2.68
CA PRO A 129 -9.62 -6.88 -3.22
C PRO A 129 -9.33 -6.92 -4.73
N ALA A 130 -8.72 -8.01 -5.20
CA ALA A 130 -8.58 -8.25 -6.63
C ALA A 130 -9.92 -8.71 -7.21
N ASP A 131 -10.32 -8.12 -8.33
CA ASP A 131 -11.57 -8.49 -9.01
C ASP A 131 -11.37 -9.78 -9.82
N ILE A 132 -12.10 -10.85 -9.44
CA ILE A 132 -12.02 -12.14 -10.13
C ILE A 132 -12.63 -12.09 -11.54
N ALA A 133 -13.42 -11.08 -11.89
CA ALA A 133 -13.94 -10.92 -13.26
C ALA A 133 -12.82 -10.83 -14.29
N ASN A 134 -11.61 -10.42 -13.88
CA ASN A 134 -10.42 -10.38 -14.72
C ASN A 134 -9.62 -11.70 -14.76
N PHE A 135 -10.13 -12.77 -14.10
CA PHE A 135 -9.46 -14.05 -14.00
C PHE A 135 -10.06 -15.10 -14.94
N THR A 136 -9.34 -16.17 -15.17
CA THR A 136 -9.88 -17.30 -15.93
C THR A 136 -10.64 -18.23 -15.00
N ALA A 137 -11.81 -18.70 -15.45
CA ALA A 137 -12.60 -19.69 -14.71
C ALA A 137 -13.11 -20.78 -15.64
N SER A 138 -13.11 -22.02 -15.15
CA SER A 138 -13.67 -23.19 -15.82
C SER A 138 -14.48 -24.03 -14.86
N LEU A 139 -15.43 -24.79 -15.39
CA LEU A 139 -16.17 -25.81 -14.67
C LEU A 139 -15.58 -27.21 -14.96
N SER A 140 -15.75 -28.14 -14.03
CA SER A 140 -15.28 -29.55 -14.19
C SER A 140 -15.97 -30.29 -15.34
N ALA A 141 -17.19 -29.86 -15.70
CA ALA A 141 -17.93 -30.31 -16.88
C ALA A 141 -18.90 -29.21 -17.34
N SER A 142 -19.16 -29.17 -18.66
CA SER A 142 -20.12 -28.26 -19.29
C SER A 142 -21.44 -28.90 -19.63
N THR A 143 -21.58 -30.23 -19.46
CA THR A 143 -22.81 -30.98 -19.79
C THR A 143 -23.06 -32.12 -18.79
N PHE A 144 -24.31 -32.29 -18.40
CA PHE A 144 -24.77 -33.34 -17.48
C PHE A 144 -26.05 -33.97 -18.02
N GLY A 145 -26.24 -35.29 -17.84
CA GLY A 145 -27.53 -35.95 -18.07
C GLY A 145 -28.50 -35.65 -16.93
N TYR A 146 -29.77 -35.51 -17.26
CA TYR A 146 -30.84 -35.40 -16.26
C TYR A 146 -31.00 -36.71 -15.47
N ASP A 147 -31.02 -36.61 -14.14
CA ASP A 147 -31.26 -37.71 -13.20
C ASP A 147 -32.12 -37.26 -11.99
N GLY A 148 -32.74 -36.06 -12.06
CA GLY A 148 -33.54 -35.46 -10.99
C GLY A 148 -32.71 -34.83 -9.85
N SER A 149 -31.38 -34.95 -9.87
CA SER A 149 -30.50 -34.40 -8.84
C SER A 149 -29.90 -33.05 -9.23
N LYS A 150 -29.51 -32.25 -8.20
CA LYS A 150 -28.82 -30.97 -8.41
C LYS A 150 -27.43 -31.19 -9.01
N LYS A 151 -27.16 -30.60 -10.17
CA LYS A 151 -25.83 -30.57 -10.79
C LYS A 151 -25.01 -29.44 -10.20
N LYS A 152 -23.81 -29.77 -9.70
CA LYS A 152 -22.90 -28.83 -9.04
C LYS A 152 -21.45 -29.07 -9.52
N PRO A 153 -21.14 -28.69 -10.77
CA PRO A 153 -19.77 -28.80 -11.26
C PRO A 153 -18.80 -27.99 -10.39
N SER A 154 -17.65 -28.53 -10.04
CA SER A 154 -16.62 -27.76 -9.35
C SER A 154 -16.07 -26.69 -10.28
N ALA A 155 -15.75 -25.51 -9.70
CA ALA A 155 -15.13 -24.41 -10.42
C ALA A 155 -13.63 -24.35 -10.11
N THR A 156 -12.84 -24.08 -11.15
CA THR A 156 -11.43 -23.71 -11.03
C THR A 156 -11.26 -22.28 -11.47
N VAL A 157 -10.68 -21.43 -10.62
CA VAL A 157 -10.39 -20.00 -10.90
C VAL A 157 -8.88 -19.78 -10.85
N ARG A 158 -8.34 -19.07 -11.84
CA ARG A 158 -6.89 -18.79 -11.94
C ARG A 158 -6.61 -17.32 -12.21
N SER A 159 -5.63 -16.80 -11.48
CA SER A 159 -4.97 -15.52 -11.75
C SER A 159 -3.55 -15.81 -12.24
N GLY A 160 -3.34 -15.81 -13.55
CA GLY A 160 -2.10 -16.29 -14.16
C GLY A 160 -1.81 -17.76 -13.73
N ASN A 161 -0.65 -17.98 -13.12
CA ASN A 161 -0.24 -19.30 -12.64
C ASN A 161 -0.82 -19.70 -11.28
N LYS A 162 -1.46 -18.77 -10.55
CA LYS A 162 -2.05 -19.04 -9.23
C LYS A 162 -3.45 -19.57 -9.37
N THR A 163 -3.72 -20.75 -8.77
CA THR A 163 -5.08 -21.28 -8.62
C THR A 163 -5.66 -20.83 -7.29
N LEU A 164 -6.88 -20.30 -7.31
CA LEU A 164 -7.62 -19.88 -6.13
C LEU A 164 -8.25 -21.07 -5.42
N THR A 165 -8.42 -20.97 -4.10
CA THR A 165 -9.00 -22.02 -3.26
C THR A 165 -10.50 -21.79 -3.05
N SER A 166 -11.33 -22.76 -3.48
CA SER A 166 -12.77 -22.74 -3.23
C SER A 166 -13.09 -22.75 -1.73
N GLY A 167 -14.06 -21.96 -1.33
CA GLY A 167 -14.46 -21.78 0.07
C GLY A 167 -13.65 -20.71 0.82
N THR A 168 -12.39 -20.50 0.44
CA THR A 168 -11.50 -19.46 1.01
C THR A 168 -11.47 -18.21 0.15
N ASP A 169 -11.11 -18.35 -1.13
CA ASP A 169 -10.90 -17.25 -2.06
C ASP A 169 -12.16 -16.93 -2.89
N PHE A 170 -13.06 -17.91 -3.05
CA PHE A 170 -14.34 -17.72 -3.74
C PHE A 170 -15.37 -18.74 -3.26
N THR A 171 -16.63 -18.47 -3.55
CA THR A 171 -17.78 -19.38 -3.39
C THR A 171 -18.46 -19.61 -4.72
N VAL A 172 -19.24 -20.70 -4.84
CA VAL A 172 -20.02 -21.02 -6.05
C VAL A 172 -21.47 -21.22 -5.66
N SER A 173 -22.37 -20.53 -6.35
CA SER A 173 -23.81 -20.76 -6.27
C SER A 173 -24.34 -21.21 -7.64
N TYR A 174 -25.45 -21.96 -7.64
CA TYR A 174 -25.99 -22.54 -8.86
C TYR A 174 -27.47 -22.15 -9.00
N SER A 175 -27.91 -21.97 -10.25
CA SER A 175 -29.33 -21.78 -10.58
C SER A 175 -29.72 -22.65 -11.77
N ASN A 176 -31.01 -23.01 -11.85
CA ASN A 176 -31.59 -23.87 -12.88
C ASN A 176 -30.88 -25.23 -13.03
N ASN A 177 -30.26 -25.73 -11.95
CA ASN A 177 -29.29 -26.83 -11.97
C ASN A 177 -29.90 -28.23 -11.67
N VAL A 178 -31.23 -28.39 -11.90
CA VAL A 178 -31.95 -29.67 -11.75
C VAL A 178 -32.56 -30.11 -13.07
N ASN A 179 -33.37 -29.24 -13.69
CA ASN A 179 -34.14 -29.58 -14.89
C ASN A 179 -33.30 -29.43 -16.18
N VAL A 180 -33.75 -30.09 -17.22
CA VAL A 180 -33.19 -30.00 -18.58
C VAL A 180 -33.20 -28.56 -19.04
N GLY A 181 -32.07 -28.11 -19.65
CA GLY A 181 -31.85 -26.76 -20.13
C GLY A 181 -30.52 -26.17 -19.72
N THR A 182 -30.39 -24.86 -19.84
CA THR A 182 -29.20 -24.14 -19.45
C THR A 182 -29.25 -23.81 -17.96
N ALA A 183 -28.24 -24.26 -17.23
CA ALA A 183 -27.99 -23.96 -15.83
C ALA A 183 -26.79 -23.00 -15.71
N SER A 184 -26.69 -22.28 -14.61
CA SER A 184 -25.57 -21.39 -14.36
C SER A 184 -24.91 -21.64 -13.00
N ALA A 185 -23.59 -21.43 -12.99
CA ALA A 185 -22.74 -21.38 -11.81
C ALA A 185 -22.19 -19.96 -11.66
N VAL A 186 -22.56 -19.27 -10.58
CA VAL A 186 -22.02 -17.95 -10.22
C VAL A 186 -20.90 -18.13 -9.22
N ILE A 187 -19.71 -17.79 -9.62
CA ILE A 187 -18.47 -17.83 -8.82
C ILE A 187 -18.27 -16.42 -8.25
N THR A 188 -18.27 -16.27 -6.94
CA THR A 188 -18.17 -14.97 -6.26
C THR A 188 -16.90 -14.91 -5.42
N GLY A 189 -16.08 -13.87 -5.62
CA GLY A 189 -14.86 -13.62 -4.86
C GLY A 189 -15.13 -13.42 -3.37
N LYS A 190 -14.16 -13.81 -2.53
CA LYS A 190 -14.24 -13.76 -1.07
C LYS A 190 -12.89 -13.38 -0.48
N GLY A 191 -12.89 -12.69 0.66
CA GLY A 191 -11.66 -12.32 1.38
C GLY A 191 -10.80 -11.32 0.60
N ASN A 192 -9.68 -11.77 0.08
CA ASN A 192 -8.78 -10.94 -0.74
C ASN A 192 -9.26 -10.75 -2.19
N TYR A 193 -10.43 -11.29 -2.54
CA TYR A 193 -10.99 -11.23 -3.87
C TYR A 193 -12.43 -10.70 -3.84
N SER A 194 -12.83 -10.03 -4.91
CA SER A 194 -14.16 -9.44 -5.10
C SER A 194 -14.68 -9.77 -6.50
N GLY A 195 -15.88 -9.28 -6.82
CA GLY A 195 -16.50 -9.47 -8.12
C GLY A 195 -17.05 -10.89 -8.31
N SER A 196 -17.52 -11.18 -9.52
CA SER A 196 -18.09 -12.49 -9.86
C SER A 196 -17.87 -12.87 -11.32
N ILE A 197 -17.86 -14.19 -11.56
CA ILE A 197 -17.84 -14.79 -12.90
C ILE A 197 -19.02 -15.74 -13.01
N THR A 198 -19.82 -15.62 -14.06
CA THR A 198 -20.89 -16.59 -14.37
C THR A 198 -20.39 -17.55 -15.46
N LYS A 199 -20.59 -18.85 -15.23
CA LYS A 199 -20.39 -19.91 -16.22
C LYS A 199 -21.66 -20.71 -16.40
N GLU A 200 -21.99 -21.00 -17.64
CA GLU A 200 -23.15 -21.82 -17.97
C GLU A 200 -22.73 -23.27 -18.22
N PHE A 201 -23.68 -24.17 -17.97
CA PHE A 201 -23.59 -25.60 -18.32
C PHE A 201 -24.97 -26.12 -18.71
N ILE A 202 -25.01 -27.23 -19.46
CA ILE A 202 -26.25 -27.77 -20.03
C ILE A 202 -26.63 -29.03 -19.30
N ILE A 203 -27.93 -29.20 -19.01
CA ILE A 203 -28.52 -30.44 -18.54
C ILE A 203 -29.31 -31.00 -19.72
N THR A 204 -28.89 -32.15 -20.24
CA THR A 204 -29.53 -32.85 -21.37
C THR A 204 -30.62 -33.81 -20.88
N PRO A 205 -31.64 -34.10 -21.70
CA PRO A 205 -32.65 -35.11 -21.38
C PRO A 205 -32.02 -36.48 -21.06
N ALA A 206 -32.64 -37.22 -20.16
CA ALA A 206 -32.33 -38.61 -19.94
C ALA A 206 -32.76 -39.45 -21.17
N ASP A 207 -31.98 -40.48 -21.52
CA ASP A 207 -32.32 -41.42 -22.57
C ASP A 207 -33.37 -42.38 -22.05
N PHE A 208 -34.62 -42.22 -22.52
CA PHE A 208 -35.76 -43.05 -22.09
C PHE A 208 -35.56 -44.55 -22.43
N SER A 209 -34.81 -44.85 -23.48
CA SER A 209 -34.53 -46.25 -23.89
C SER A 209 -33.69 -47.05 -22.88
N LYS A 210 -33.03 -46.34 -21.96
CA LYS A 210 -32.18 -46.93 -20.89
C LYS A 210 -32.92 -47.07 -19.56
N LEU A 211 -34.21 -46.74 -19.50
CA LEU A 211 -35.02 -46.88 -18.31
C LEU A 211 -35.64 -48.26 -18.24
N THR A 212 -35.84 -48.77 -17.04
CA THR A 212 -36.58 -50.03 -16.81
C THR A 212 -38.05 -49.71 -16.59
N ALA A 213 -38.93 -50.45 -17.27
CA ALA A 213 -40.37 -50.40 -17.07
C ALA A 213 -40.90 -51.76 -16.55
N SER A 214 -41.76 -51.72 -15.54
CA SER A 214 -42.50 -52.90 -15.07
C SER A 214 -44.00 -52.58 -15.12
N LEU A 215 -44.79 -53.53 -15.58
CA LEU A 215 -46.24 -53.44 -15.49
C LEU A 215 -46.70 -53.88 -14.09
N ALA A 216 -47.54 -53.07 -13.42
CA ALA A 216 -48.21 -53.56 -12.22
C ALA A 216 -49.18 -54.63 -12.63
N THR A 217 -49.03 -55.87 -12.18
CA THR A 217 -50.05 -56.91 -12.33
C THR A 217 -51.21 -56.58 -11.42
N GLY A 218 -52.31 -56.09 -12.02
CA GLY A 218 -53.56 -55.87 -11.29
C GLY A 218 -54.09 -57.20 -10.72
N THR A 219 -54.41 -57.21 -9.45
CA THR A 219 -55.24 -58.21 -8.80
C THR A 219 -56.67 -57.91 -8.96
#